data_38ff8731eb3a942c30ecb3a9054bb4a7
#
_entry.id   38ff8731eb3a942c30ecb3a9054bb4a7
#
_cell.length_a   1.000
_cell.length_b   1.000
_cell.length_c   1.000
_cell.angle_alpha   90.00
_cell.angle_beta   90.00
_cell.angle_gamma   90.00
#
_symmetry.space_group_name_H-M   'P 1'
#
loop_
_entity.id
_entity.type
_entity.pdbx_description
1 polymer ?
#
loop_
_entity_poly.entity_id
_entity_poly.type
_entity_poly.pdbx_seq_one_letter_code
_entity_poly.pdbx_strand_id
1 'polypeptide(L)'
;MTRRKTRRRRPTGRKVRRRTGEGRRHLRSTVMGVAAGLCVLGLFAAGTAITGALSDPDQRQAAKEKVSEKLAPTSASALDSGQMEIAQTIIDIGREHSIPDAGIEIALMTAMQESSLRNLPYGDRDSLGVFQQRPSQGWGTDSQVLSVHHATTAFYGVNPKVKNAGLKQISGWQKMSKNDAAQAVQRSAHPEAYAKWEPLAADILAAAPK
;
A
#
# COMPACT_ATOMS: atom_id res chain seq x y z
N MET A 1 14.15 -72.25 18.54
CA MET A 1 15.51 -72.49 18.09
C MET A 1 15.66 -71.79 16.77
N THR A 2 16.47 -70.80 16.52
CA THR A 2 17.82 -70.49 16.80
C THR A 2 18.05 -68.97 16.61
N ARG A 3 18.67 -68.30 17.57
CA ARG A 3 19.15 -66.89 17.51
C ARG A 3 20.22 -66.75 16.46
N ARG A 4 20.20 -65.64 15.70
CA ARG A 4 21.41 -65.09 15.06
C ARG A 4 21.52 -63.59 15.34
N LYS A 5 22.54 -63.27 16.16
CA LYS A 5 23.10 -61.92 16.38
C LYS A 5 23.93 -61.53 15.18
N THR A 6 23.82 -60.30 14.70
CA THR A 6 24.85 -59.63 13.90
C THR A 6 25.04 -58.20 14.38
N ARG A 7 26.02 -57.99 15.00
CA ARG A 7 27.23 -57.12 15.10
C ARG A 7 27.09 -55.72 14.53
N ARG A 8 27.13 -54.77 15.44
CA ARG A 8 27.40 -53.34 15.19
C ARG A 8 28.81 -53.14 14.56
N ARG A 9 28.90 -52.27 13.56
CA ARG A 9 30.14 -51.58 13.20
C ARG A 9 29.89 -50.06 13.27
N ARG A 10 30.68 -49.38 14.10
CA ARG A 10 30.89 -47.92 14.09
C ARG A 10 31.91 -47.62 12.98
N PRO A 11 31.81 -46.50 12.32
CA PRO A 11 32.94 -45.84 11.71
C PRO A 11 33.37 -44.60 12.52
N THR A 12 34.65 -44.53 12.61
CA THR A 12 35.59 -43.66 13.22
C THR A 12 35.50 -42.20 12.74
N GLY A 13 35.83 -41.32 13.64
CA GLY A 13 35.87 -39.86 13.46
C GLY A 13 36.91 -39.41 12.43
N ARG A 14 36.57 -38.32 11.80
CA ARG A 14 37.50 -37.47 11.04
C ARG A 14 37.50 -36.07 11.63
N LYS A 15 38.57 -35.76 12.37
CA LYS A 15 38.92 -34.40 12.81
C LYS A 15 39.14 -33.54 11.58
N VAL A 16 38.48 -32.42 11.49
CA VAL A 16 38.81 -31.34 10.57
C VAL A 16 39.23 -30.10 11.36
N ARG A 17 40.38 -29.64 11.03
CA ARG A 17 41.23 -28.58 11.56
C ARG A 17 40.47 -27.25 11.67
N ARG A 18 40.59 -26.61 12.84
CA ARG A 18 40.41 -25.18 13.02
C ARG A 18 41.46 -24.43 12.18
N ARG A 19 41.01 -23.52 11.35
CA ARG A 19 41.82 -22.41 10.86
C ARG A 19 41.19 -21.12 11.42
N THR A 20 41.89 -20.54 12.35
CA THR A 20 41.77 -19.17 12.78
C THR A 20 42.21 -18.27 11.63
N GLY A 21 41.39 -17.33 11.26
CA GLY A 21 41.71 -16.27 10.31
C GLY A 21 40.94 -15.04 10.71
N GLU A 22 41.57 -14.18 11.51
CA GLU A 22 41.14 -12.83 11.75
C GLU A 22 41.12 -12.05 10.44
N GLY A 23 39.98 -11.51 10.10
CA GLY A 23 39.81 -10.59 9.00
C GLY A 23 38.78 -9.55 9.41
N ARG A 24 39.22 -8.49 10.11
CA ARG A 24 38.48 -7.28 10.29
C ARG A 24 38.05 -6.76 8.91
N ARG A 25 36.78 -6.86 8.58
CA ARG A 25 36.18 -6.10 7.46
C ARG A 25 35.12 -5.19 8.02
N HIS A 26 35.40 -3.91 7.88
CA HIS A 26 34.48 -2.81 8.13
C HIS A 26 33.13 -3.07 7.50
N LEU A 27 32.10 -3.22 8.33
CA LEU A 27 30.72 -3.25 7.92
C LEU A 27 30.35 -1.80 7.51
N ARG A 28 30.46 -1.50 6.23
CA ARG A 28 29.78 -0.35 5.64
C ARG A 28 28.32 -0.73 5.58
N SER A 29 27.55 -0.18 6.51
CA SER A 29 26.10 -0.18 6.48
C SER A 29 25.66 0.56 5.23
N THR A 30 25.34 -0.19 4.18
CA THR A 30 24.63 0.34 3.03
C THR A 30 23.17 0.42 3.45
N VAL A 31 22.75 1.59 3.88
CA VAL A 31 21.33 1.93 4.01
C VAL A 31 20.78 1.87 2.60
N MET A 32 20.12 0.78 2.25
CA MET A 32 19.28 0.72 1.06
C MET A 32 18.08 1.63 1.31
N GLY A 33 18.17 2.84 0.79
CA GLY A 33 17.03 3.75 0.70
C GLY A 33 15.96 3.09 -0.18
N VAL A 34 14.86 2.69 0.44
CA VAL A 34 13.64 2.32 -0.27
C VAL A 34 13.08 3.63 -0.83
N ALA A 35 13.30 3.87 -2.10
CA ALA A 35 12.66 4.96 -2.81
C ALA A 35 11.16 4.62 -2.91
N ALA A 36 10.36 5.24 -2.05
CA ALA A 36 8.92 5.23 -2.20
C ALA A 36 8.57 6.05 -3.44
N GLY A 37 8.12 5.35 -4.49
CA GLY A 37 7.64 6.00 -5.69
C GLY A 37 6.32 6.70 -5.43
N LEU A 38 6.37 7.99 -5.17
CA LEU A 38 5.19 8.85 -5.26
C LEU A 38 4.86 8.98 -6.76
N CYS A 39 3.74 8.42 -7.18
CA CYS A 39 3.18 8.69 -8.50
C CYS A 39 2.76 10.16 -8.57
N VAL A 40 3.65 11.01 -9.06
CA VAL A 40 3.30 12.39 -9.39
C VAL A 40 2.51 12.36 -10.69
N LEU A 41 1.20 12.53 -10.58
CA LEU A 41 0.33 12.84 -11.70
C LEU A 41 0.83 14.07 -12.45
N GLY A 42 1.09 13.87 -13.74
CA GLY A 42 1.44 14.97 -14.65
C GLY A 42 0.29 15.96 -14.77
N LEU A 43 0.41 17.08 -14.07
CA LEU A 43 -0.37 18.27 -14.34
C LEU A 43 0.39 19.11 -15.36
N PHE A 44 0.05 18.92 -16.64
CA PHE A 44 0.34 19.90 -17.66
C PHE A 44 -0.82 20.89 -17.72
N ALA A 45 -0.71 22.02 -17.03
CA ALA A 45 -1.33 23.28 -17.42
C ALA A 45 -0.76 24.44 -16.59
N ALA A 46 -0.31 25.45 -17.30
CA ALA A 46 0.06 26.81 -16.89
C ALA A 46 1.26 26.90 -15.92
N GLY A 47 2.45 26.91 -16.55
CA GLY A 47 3.69 27.15 -15.89
C GLY A 47 3.90 28.62 -15.54
N THR A 48 4.56 28.83 -14.48
CA THR A 48 5.67 29.75 -14.41
C THR A 48 6.82 28.97 -13.81
N ALA A 49 7.88 28.85 -14.59
CA ALA A 49 9.07 28.12 -14.24
C ALA A 49 9.69 28.68 -12.95
N ILE A 50 9.46 27.99 -11.83
CA ILE A 50 10.37 28.07 -10.69
C ILE A 50 11.44 27.00 -10.92
N THR A 51 12.22 27.17 -11.97
CA THR A 51 13.48 26.44 -12.19
C THR A 51 14.62 27.22 -11.53
N GLY A 52 14.49 27.54 -10.26
CA GLY A 52 15.57 27.98 -9.40
C GLY A 52 16.15 26.77 -8.71
N ALA A 53 17.22 26.27 -9.25
CA ALA A 53 18.25 25.41 -8.71
C ALA A 53 18.09 24.92 -7.24
N LEU A 54 17.24 23.95 -7.00
CA LEU A 54 17.42 23.05 -5.87
C LEU A 54 18.38 21.95 -6.35
N SER A 55 19.63 22.03 -5.93
CA SER A 55 20.70 21.10 -6.33
C SER A 55 20.56 19.75 -5.63
N ASP A 56 19.80 19.69 -4.54
CA ASP A 56 19.64 18.54 -3.67
C ASP A 56 18.39 17.73 -4.04
N PRO A 57 18.50 16.41 -4.32
CA PRO A 57 17.38 15.54 -4.59
C PRO A 57 16.32 15.52 -3.48
N ASP A 58 16.76 15.56 -2.21
CA ASP A 58 15.87 15.54 -1.05
C ASP A 58 15.06 16.85 -0.95
N GLN A 59 15.68 18.00 -1.27
CA GLN A 59 14.97 19.28 -1.32
C GLN A 59 13.96 19.34 -2.46
N ARG A 60 14.27 18.72 -3.60
CA ARG A 60 13.32 18.59 -4.73
C ARG A 60 12.13 17.72 -4.37
N GLN A 61 12.37 16.63 -3.65
CA GLN A 61 11.31 15.71 -3.20
C GLN A 61 10.41 16.43 -2.18
N ALA A 62 10.98 17.08 -1.16
CA ALA A 62 10.24 17.84 -0.18
C ALA A 62 9.44 19.00 -0.79
N ALA A 63 9.98 19.68 -1.81
CA ALA A 63 9.26 20.72 -2.53
C ALA A 63 8.09 20.17 -3.34
N LYS A 64 8.25 18.99 -3.99
CA LYS A 64 7.16 18.31 -4.71
C LYS A 64 6.05 17.87 -3.75
N GLU A 65 6.40 17.33 -2.58
CA GLU A 65 5.43 16.96 -1.56
C GLU A 65 4.63 18.15 -1.05
N LYS A 66 5.29 19.26 -0.74
CA LYS A 66 4.61 20.50 -0.31
C LYS A 66 3.70 21.08 -1.38
N VAL A 67 4.10 21.03 -2.66
CA VAL A 67 3.25 21.48 -3.78
C VAL A 67 2.07 20.55 -3.96
N SER A 68 2.28 19.24 -3.88
CA SER A 68 1.22 18.23 -3.96
C SER A 68 0.22 18.37 -2.82
N GLU A 69 0.68 18.60 -1.60
CA GLU A 69 -0.14 18.84 -0.43
C GLU A 69 -0.97 20.13 -0.56
N LYS A 70 -0.37 21.21 -1.05
CA LYS A 70 -1.06 22.49 -1.27
C LYS A 70 -2.13 22.44 -2.37
N LEU A 71 -1.99 21.54 -3.32
CA LEU A 71 -2.94 21.33 -4.44
C LEU A 71 -3.89 20.16 -4.19
N ALA A 72 -3.77 19.48 -3.05
CA ALA A 72 -4.65 18.39 -2.70
C ALA A 72 -6.10 18.88 -2.55
N PRO A 73 -7.10 18.13 -3.06
CA PRO A 73 -8.49 18.49 -2.85
C PRO A 73 -8.82 18.44 -1.37
N THR A 74 -9.49 19.50 -0.87
CA THR A 74 -9.91 19.62 0.53
C THR A 74 -11.41 19.40 0.72
N SER A 75 -12.16 19.23 -0.38
CA SER A 75 -13.60 18.97 -0.36
C SER A 75 -13.98 18.06 -1.52
N ALA A 76 -15.14 17.40 -1.40
CA ALA A 76 -15.73 16.58 -2.46
C ALA A 76 -15.95 17.37 -3.75
N SER A 77 -16.34 18.64 -3.64
CA SER A 77 -16.56 19.54 -4.79
C SER A 77 -15.30 19.90 -5.56
N ALA A 78 -14.11 19.65 -5.00
CA ALA A 78 -12.84 19.87 -5.67
C ALA A 78 -12.35 18.63 -6.48
N LEU A 79 -13.07 17.51 -6.38
CA LEU A 79 -12.78 16.30 -7.16
C LEU A 79 -13.33 16.44 -8.58
N ASP A 80 -12.62 15.90 -9.56
CA ASP A 80 -13.16 15.78 -10.92
C ASP A 80 -14.16 14.62 -11.03
N SER A 81 -14.87 14.55 -12.17
CA SER A 81 -15.90 13.54 -12.40
C SER A 81 -15.39 12.11 -12.33
N GLY A 82 -14.17 11.85 -12.82
CA GLY A 82 -13.58 10.51 -12.76
C GLY A 82 -13.22 10.08 -11.33
N GLN A 83 -12.74 11.01 -10.51
CA GLN A 83 -12.50 10.77 -9.09
C GLN A 83 -13.80 10.50 -8.34
N MET A 84 -14.86 11.28 -8.61
CA MET A 84 -16.16 11.08 -8.01
C MET A 84 -16.81 9.75 -8.42
N GLU A 85 -16.67 9.32 -9.67
CA GLU A 85 -17.15 8.02 -10.15
C GLU A 85 -16.47 6.86 -9.40
N ILE A 86 -15.16 6.94 -9.21
CA ILE A 86 -14.42 5.94 -8.44
C ILE A 86 -14.84 5.98 -6.96
N ALA A 87 -14.97 7.16 -6.37
CA ALA A 87 -15.43 7.30 -5.00
C ALA A 87 -16.83 6.71 -4.81
N GLN A 88 -17.76 7.00 -5.72
CA GLN A 88 -19.11 6.42 -5.69
C GLN A 88 -19.07 4.90 -5.79
N THR A 89 -18.24 4.34 -6.69
CA THR A 89 -18.07 2.88 -6.81
C THR A 89 -17.59 2.27 -5.49
N ILE A 90 -16.62 2.90 -4.80
CA ILE A 90 -16.12 2.45 -3.49
C ILE A 90 -17.25 2.46 -2.46
N ILE A 91 -18.04 3.53 -2.43
CA ILE A 91 -19.15 3.70 -1.50
C ILE A 91 -20.25 2.66 -1.74
N ASP A 92 -20.64 2.46 -3.00
CA ASP A 92 -21.73 1.54 -3.37
C ASP A 92 -21.36 0.09 -3.01
N ILE A 93 -20.13 -0.34 -3.30
CA ILE A 93 -19.62 -1.64 -2.90
C ILE A 93 -19.58 -1.76 -1.36
N GLY A 94 -19.18 -0.71 -0.65
CA GLY A 94 -19.21 -0.69 0.79
C GLY A 94 -20.61 -0.92 1.35
N ARG A 95 -21.60 -0.18 0.83
CA ARG A 95 -23.00 -0.31 1.21
C ARG A 95 -23.59 -1.69 0.87
N GLU A 96 -23.33 -2.20 -0.33
CA GLU A 96 -23.72 -3.54 -0.78
C GLU A 96 -23.27 -4.63 0.19
N HIS A 97 -22.03 -4.51 0.70
CA HIS A 97 -21.45 -5.47 1.62
C HIS A 97 -21.61 -5.12 3.10
N SER A 98 -22.50 -4.17 3.42
CA SER A 98 -22.80 -3.72 4.78
C SER A 98 -21.54 -3.29 5.56
N ILE A 99 -20.61 -2.63 4.87
CA ILE A 99 -19.46 -1.98 5.50
C ILE A 99 -19.98 -0.71 6.20
N PRO A 100 -19.70 -0.51 7.50
CA PRO A 100 -20.04 0.72 8.19
C PRO A 100 -19.37 1.95 7.56
N ASP A 101 -19.96 3.14 7.75
CA ASP A 101 -19.45 4.40 7.20
C ASP A 101 -17.96 4.62 7.51
N ALA A 102 -17.54 4.32 8.74
CA ALA A 102 -16.10 4.36 9.11
C ALA A 102 -15.21 3.49 8.21
N GLY A 103 -15.71 2.32 7.78
CA GLY A 103 -14.98 1.44 6.87
C GLY A 103 -14.95 1.97 5.44
N ILE A 104 -16.02 2.64 5.01
CA ILE A 104 -16.08 3.29 3.70
C ILE A 104 -15.12 4.50 3.69
N GLU A 105 -15.10 5.30 4.75
CA GLU A 105 -14.15 6.40 4.89
C GLU A 105 -12.70 5.91 4.86
N ILE A 106 -12.38 4.79 5.53
CA ILE A 106 -11.04 4.17 5.48
C ILE A 106 -10.65 3.81 4.04
N ALA A 107 -11.57 3.27 3.24
CA ALA A 107 -11.29 2.95 1.85
C ALA A 107 -11.06 4.21 1.00
N LEU A 108 -11.88 5.25 1.19
CA LEU A 108 -11.73 6.54 0.50
C LEU A 108 -10.40 7.23 0.87
N MET A 109 -10.04 7.28 2.16
CA MET A 109 -8.73 7.79 2.62
C MET A 109 -7.58 7.05 1.94
N THR A 110 -7.67 5.72 1.89
CA THR A 110 -6.64 4.89 1.28
C THR A 110 -6.54 5.15 -0.21
N ALA A 111 -7.65 5.16 -0.93
CA ALA A 111 -7.67 5.44 -2.37
C ALA A 111 -7.14 6.85 -2.69
N MET A 112 -7.43 7.85 -1.85
CA MET A 112 -6.83 9.18 -1.97
C MET A 112 -5.32 9.16 -1.82
N GLN A 113 -4.81 8.47 -0.82
CA GLN A 113 -3.37 8.38 -0.58
C GLN A 113 -2.64 7.62 -1.67
N GLU A 114 -3.18 6.50 -2.12
CA GLU A 114 -2.50 5.60 -3.04
C GLU A 114 -2.52 6.10 -4.51
N SER A 115 -3.61 6.71 -4.93
CA SER A 115 -3.81 7.06 -6.34
C SER A 115 -4.52 8.40 -6.57
N SER A 116 -4.83 9.14 -5.53
CA SER A 116 -5.73 10.32 -5.60
C SER A 116 -7.08 9.96 -6.22
N LEU A 117 -7.70 8.84 -5.84
CA LEU A 117 -8.92 8.28 -6.41
C LEU A 117 -8.83 8.09 -7.93
N ARG A 118 -7.70 7.60 -8.45
CA ARG A 118 -7.51 7.30 -9.87
C ARG A 118 -7.17 5.84 -10.08
N ASN A 119 -7.66 5.26 -11.16
CA ASN A 119 -7.33 3.88 -11.52
C ASN A 119 -6.07 3.84 -12.37
N LEU A 120 -4.90 3.88 -11.72
CA LEU A 120 -3.60 4.02 -12.37
C LEU A 120 -3.09 2.69 -12.94
N PRO A 121 -2.73 2.62 -14.24
CA PRO A 121 -2.13 1.41 -14.83
C PRO A 121 -0.63 1.28 -14.54
N TYR A 122 -0.13 1.98 -13.52
CA TYR A 122 1.28 1.98 -13.10
C TYR A 122 1.39 2.36 -11.62
N GLY A 123 2.54 2.05 -11.00
CA GLY A 123 2.86 2.42 -9.63
C GLY A 123 4.28 2.04 -9.25
N ASP A 124 4.60 2.02 -7.96
CA ASP A 124 5.88 1.50 -7.49
C ASP A 124 5.91 -0.01 -7.72
N ARG A 125 7.01 -0.49 -8.31
CA ARG A 125 7.19 -1.90 -8.69
C ARG A 125 6.07 -2.35 -9.63
N ASP A 126 5.23 -3.29 -9.16
CA ASP A 126 4.09 -3.84 -9.88
C ASP A 126 2.75 -3.38 -9.30
N SER A 127 2.72 -2.26 -8.56
CA SER A 127 1.50 -1.70 -7.99
C SER A 127 0.59 -1.10 -9.07
N LEU A 128 -0.70 -1.38 -9.00
CA LEU A 128 -1.69 -0.96 -9.97
C LEU A 128 -3.00 -0.55 -9.30
N GLY A 129 -3.79 0.21 -10.02
CA GLY A 129 -5.17 0.50 -9.67
C GLY A 129 -5.35 1.54 -8.58
N VAL A 130 -6.59 1.65 -8.12
CA VAL A 130 -7.04 2.67 -7.15
C VAL A 130 -6.39 2.53 -5.78
N PHE A 131 -6.08 1.31 -5.35
CA PHE A 131 -5.45 1.01 -4.05
C PHE A 131 -3.97 0.65 -4.18
N GLN A 132 -3.35 0.81 -5.36
CA GLN A 132 -1.96 0.45 -5.62
C GLN A 132 -1.62 -0.96 -5.11
N GLN A 133 -2.53 -1.87 -5.34
CA GLN A 133 -2.37 -3.28 -4.98
C GLN A 133 -1.38 -3.96 -5.94
N ARG A 134 -0.63 -4.95 -5.40
CA ARG A 134 0.44 -5.59 -6.16
C ARG A 134 0.04 -7.01 -6.59
N PRO A 135 -0.02 -7.31 -7.90
CA PRO A 135 -0.25 -8.66 -8.40
C PRO A 135 0.71 -9.70 -7.83
N SER A 136 2.01 -9.38 -7.77
CA SER A 136 3.04 -10.25 -7.19
C SER A 136 2.84 -10.56 -5.71
N GLN A 137 2.04 -9.77 -5.00
CA GLN A 137 1.72 -9.96 -3.58
C GLN A 137 0.37 -10.65 -3.35
N GLY A 138 -0.25 -11.18 -4.43
CA GLY A 138 -1.46 -12.00 -4.31
C GLY A 138 -2.78 -11.24 -4.26
N TRP A 139 -2.80 -9.98 -4.72
CA TRP A 139 -4.03 -9.18 -4.80
C TRP A 139 -4.87 -9.49 -6.04
N GLY A 140 -4.35 -10.25 -6.99
CA GLY A 140 -5.00 -10.66 -8.23
C GLY A 140 -4.06 -10.58 -9.41
N THR A 141 -4.58 -10.77 -10.63
CA THR A 141 -3.86 -10.48 -11.87
C THR A 141 -3.87 -8.97 -12.14
N ASP A 142 -3.04 -8.48 -13.06
CA ASP A 142 -3.01 -7.05 -13.45
C ASP A 142 -4.41 -6.55 -13.83
N SER A 143 -5.14 -7.30 -14.66
CA SER A 143 -6.50 -6.95 -15.07
C SER A 143 -7.51 -6.95 -13.90
N GLN A 144 -7.34 -7.82 -12.92
CA GLN A 144 -8.17 -7.86 -11.73
C GLN A 144 -7.89 -6.66 -10.82
N VAL A 145 -6.63 -6.35 -10.57
CA VAL A 145 -6.23 -5.21 -9.73
C VAL A 145 -6.62 -3.87 -10.37
N LEU A 146 -6.60 -3.79 -11.70
CA LEU A 146 -7.12 -2.63 -12.46
C LEU A 146 -8.65 -2.55 -12.51
N SER A 147 -9.38 -3.58 -12.09
CA SER A 147 -10.82 -3.48 -11.91
C SER A 147 -11.11 -2.79 -10.56
N VAL A 148 -11.69 -1.59 -10.57
CA VAL A 148 -12.08 -0.86 -9.35
C VAL A 148 -12.96 -1.72 -8.46
N HIS A 149 -13.90 -2.47 -9.03
CA HIS A 149 -14.76 -3.39 -8.28
C HIS A 149 -13.94 -4.50 -7.59
N HIS A 150 -13.03 -5.17 -8.31
CA HIS A 150 -12.20 -6.22 -7.72
C HIS A 150 -11.29 -5.67 -6.62
N ALA A 151 -10.60 -4.57 -6.89
CA ALA A 151 -9.70 -3.93 -5.94
C ALA A 151 -10.42 -3.48 -4.66
N THR A 152 -11.62 -2.92 -4.80
CA THR A 152 -12.44 -2.47 -3.67
C THR A 152 -12.96 -3.64 -2.83
N THR A 153 -13.50 -4.70 -3.48
CA THR A 153 -13.95 -5.90 -2.77
C THR A 153 -12.79 -6.61 -2.07
N ALA A 154 -11.60 -6.59 -2.66
CA ALA A 154 -10.38 -7.09 -2.04
C ALA A 154 -9.97 -6.24 -0.82
N PHE A 155 -9.97 -4.91 -0.94
CA PHE A 155 -9.67 -3.99 0.14
C PHE A 155 -10.61 -4.17 1.34
N TYR A 156 -11.92 -4.28 1.10
CA TYR A 156 -12.89 -4.56 2.17
C TYR A 156 -12.77 -5.98 2.75
N GLY A 157 -12.11 -6.91 2.06
CA GLY A 157 -11.99 -8.30 2.48
C GLY A 157 -13.27 -9.10 2.25
N VAL A 158 -14.03 -8.75 1.22
CA VAL A 158 -15.26 -9.44 0.82
C VAL A 158 -15.10 -10.21 -0.49
N ASN A 159 -13.92 -10.18 -1.11
CA ASN A 159 -13.60 -10.92 -2.31
C ASN A 159 -13.07 -12.33 -1.96
N PRO A 160 -13.86 -13.41 -2.21
CA PRO A 160 -13.44 -14.75 -1.82
C PRO A 160 -12.25 -15.31 -2.63
N LYS A 161 -11.89 -14.64 -3.73
CA LYS A 161 -10.77 -15.05 -4.60
C LYS A 161 -9.44 -14.45 -4.16
N VAL A 162 -9.45 -13.47 -3.27
CA VAL A 162 -8.25 -12.81 -2.74
C VAL A 162 -7.93 -13.37 -1.36
N LYS A 163 -6.69 -13.84 -1.17
CA LYS A 163 -6.25 -14.43 0.11
C LYS A 163 -5.68 -13.40 1.09
N ASN A 164 -5.34 -12.21 0.60
CA ASN A 164 -4.86 -11.14 1.46
C ASN A 164 -5.97 -10.69 2.40
N ALA A 165 -5.59 -10.39 3.63
CA ALA A 165 -6.51 -9.82 4.60
C ALA A 165 -6.92 -8.41 4.16
N GLY A 166 -8.19 -8.22 3.86
CA GLY A 166 -8.81 -6.91 3.71
C GLY A 166 -9.35 -6.40 5.06
N LEU A 167 -10.03 -5.27 5.04
CA LEU A 167 -10.45 -4.56 6.25
C LEU A 167 -11.25 -5.44 7.22
N LYS A 168 -12.19 -6.26 6.73
CA LYS A 168 -13.01 -7.16 7.57
C LYS A 168 -12.21 -8.24 8.30
N GLN A 169 -11.03 -8.60 7.80
CA GLN A 169 -10.15 -9.58 8.43
C GLN A 169 -9.14 -8.96 9.41
N ILE A 170 -9.04 -7.63 9.48
CA ILE A 170 -8.20 -6.96 10.47
C ILE A 170 -8.91 -7.00 11.83
N SER A 171 -8.34 -7.74 12.77
CA SER A 171 -8.95 -7.90 14.11
C SER A 171 -9.07 -6.55 14.83
N GLY A 172 -10.29 -6.20 15.23
CA GLY A 172 -10.55 -4.99 16.01
C GLY A 172 -10.46 -3.68 15.21
N TRP A 173 -10.49 -3.71 13.89
CA TRP A 173 -10.36 -2.53 13.05
C TRP A 173 -11.35 -1.39 13.40
N GLN A 174 -12.55 -1.73 13.86
CA GLN A 174 -13.57 -0.75 14.26
C GLN A 174 -13.20 0.07 15.51
N LYS A 175 -12.16 -0.37 16.25
CA LYS A 175 -11.64 0.33 17.44
C LYS A 175 -10.30 1.00 17.19
N MET A 176 -9.71 0.79 16.02
CA MET A 176 -8.48 1.46 15.58
C MET A 176 -8.78 2.88 15.13
N SER A 177 -7.76 3.74 15.09
CA SER A 177 -7.86 4.93 14.27
C SER A 177 -8.07 4.53 12.81
N LYS A 178 -8.75 5.35 12.01
CA LYS A 178 -8.94 5.06 10.58
C LYS A 178 -7.61 4.94 9.85
N ASN A 179 -6.61 5.75 10.26
CA ASN A 179 -5.24 5.65 9.76
C ASN A 179 -4.61 4.28 10.01
N ASP A 180 -4.70 3.78 11.25
CA ASP A 180 -4.12 2.48 11.61
C ASP A 180 -4.82 1.33 10.92
N ALA A 181 -6.14 1.41 10.74
CA ALA A 181 -6.89 0.41 10.01
C ALA A 181 -6.51 0.39 8.51
N ALA A 182 -6.34 1.56 7.86
CA ALA A 182 -5.83 1.66 6.50
C ALA A 182 -4.42 1.05 6.38
N GLN A 183 -3.54 1.41 7.31
CA GLN A 183 -2.18 0.88 7.38
C GLN A 183 -2.15 -0.63 7.58
N ALA A 184 -3.03 -1.19 8.40
CA ALA A 184 -3.10 -2.62 8.64
C ALA A 184 -3.46 -3.43 7.38
N VAL A 185 -4.27 -2.86 6.48
CA VAL A 185 -4.59 -3.45 5.17
C VAL A 185 -3.43 -3.28 4.20
N GLN A 186 -2.93 -2.05 4.04
CA GLN A 186 -1.96 -1.68 3.00
C GLN A 186 -0.52 -2.08 3.35
N ARG A 187 -0.14 -2.07 4.62
CA ARG A 187 1.22 -2.35 5.10
C ARG A 187 2.26 -1.47 4.41
N SER A 188 1.89 -0.21 4.23
CA SER A 188 2.72 0.83 3.60
C SER A 188 3.99 1.12 4.42
N ALA A 189 5.02 1.62 3.75
CA ALA A 189 6.22 2.15 4.41
C ALA A 189 5.98 3.50 5.13
N HIS A 190 4.83 4.13 4.89
CA HIS A 190 4.44 5.44 5.44
C HIS A 190 3.18 5.31 6.30
N PRO A 191 3.28 4.84 7.55
CA PRO A 191 2.13 4.49 8.37
C PRO A 191 1.19 5.66 8.69
N GLU A 192 1.70 6.91 8.70
CA GLU A 192 0.92 8.09 9.06
C GLU A 192 0.31 8.82 7.84
N ALA A 193 0.49 8.26 6.63
CA ALA A 193 0.16 8.99 5.41
C ALA A 193 -1.35 9.13 5.14
N TYR A 194 -2.19 8.32 5.77
CA TYR A 194 -3.63 8.26 5.51
C TYR A 194 -4.43 9.29 6.29
N ALA A 195 -3.99 9.65 7.51
CA ALA A 195 -4.74 10.50 8.44
C ALA A 195 -5.18 11.84 7.84
N LYS A 196 -4.34 12.47 7.03
CA LYS A 196 -4.62 13.75 6.37
C LYS A 196 -5.84 13.75 5.46
N TRP A 197 -6.27 12.57 4.99
CA TRP A 197 -7.39 12.40 4.08
C TRP A 197 -8.73 12.13 4.79
N GLU A 198 -8.73 11.98 6.13
CA GLU A 198 -9.95 11.68 6.88
C GLU A 198 -11.05 12.74 6.70
N PRO A 199 -10.76 14.06 6.78
CA PRO A 199 -11.80 15.06 6.58
C PRO A 199 -12.41 15.03 5.16
N LEU A 200 -11.57 14.82 4.15
CA LEU A 200 -12.03 14.71 2.77
C LEU A 200 -12.87 13.45 2.55
N ALA A 201 -12.48 12.32 3.11
CA ALA A 201 -13.23 11.06 2.98
C ALA A 201 -14.64 11.18 3.61
N ALA A 202 -14.73 11.82 4.77
CA ALA A 202 -16.02 12.10 5.40
C ALA A 202 -16.91 13.03 4.55
N ASP A 203 -16.31 14.07 3.94
CA ASP A 203 -17.03 15.00 3.06
C ASP A 203 -17.53 14.31 1.78
N ILE A 204 -16.70 13.46 1.17
CA ILE A 204 -17.09 12.65 -0.01
C ILE A 204 -18.26 11.74 0.34
N LEU A 205 -18.19 11.03 1.47
CA LEU A 205 -19.25 10.11 1.88
C LEU A 205 -20.56 10.85 2.19
N ALA A 206 -20.47 12.03 2.82
CA ALA A 206 -21.62 12.85 3.13
C ALA A 206 -22.30 13.44 1.87
N ALA A 207 -21.51 13.74 0.82
CA ALA A 207 -22.01 14.26 -0.45
C ALA A 207 -22.60 13.17 -1.36
N ALA A 208 -22.31 11.89 -1.10
CA ALA A 208 -22.75 10.77 -1.94
C ALA A 208 -24.26 10.53 -1.82
N PRO A 209 -24.97 10.18 -2.91
CA PRO A 209 -26.37 9.76 -2.88
C PRO A 209 -26.58 8.60 -1.90
N LYS A 210 -27.72 8.60 -1.21
CA LYS A 210 -28.11 7.52 -0.27
C LYS A 210 -28.75 6.36 -0.99
#